data_f1bb2f437179ef073c606a97f972ad00
#
_entry.id   f1bb2f437179ef073c606a97f972ad00
#
_cell.length_a   1.000
_cell.length_b   1.000
_cell.length_c   1.000
_cell.angle_alpha   90.00
_cell.angle_beta   90.00
_cell.angle_gamma   90.00
#
_symmetry.space_group_name_H-M   'P 1'
#
loop_
_entity.id
_entity.type
_entity.pdbx_description
1 polymer ?
#
loop_
_entity_poly.entity_id
_entity_poly.type
_entity_poly.pdbx_seq_one_letter_code
_entity_poly.pdbx_strand_id
1 'polypeptide(L)'
;IRIQADKAGLKLCSIYIGGGTPTSLSADQLRQLMGTVRANFDLSKVVEYTVEAGRPDCTDAEKLAVIKEYGATRISINPQTMNDETLRRVGRDHTAEDIRRMYDEMHGMGFSVINMDLILGLPGETAEDVARTLDAIAELTPENLTVHTLAIKRAAALRQTGYHADEEEAMRMVELAAHRAREVGYQ
;
A
#
# COMPACT_ATOMS: atom_id res chain seq x y z
N ILE A 1 13.75 -22.66 -2.14
CA ILE A 1 13.89 -21.67 -1.04
C ILE A 1 13.88 -22.37 0.31
N ARG A 2 12.84 -23.16 0.70
CA ARG A 2 12.76 -23.86 1.98
C ARG A 2 14.01 -24.69 2.29
N ILE A 3 14.43 -25.56 1.36
CA ILE A 3 15.62 -26.40 1.54
C ILE A 3 16.89 -25.59 1.83
N GLN A 4 17.02 -24.41 1.23
CA GLN A 4 18.17 -23.53 1.45
C GLN A 4 18.09 -22.85 2.82
N ALA A 5 16.89 -22.42 3.23
CA ALA A 5 16.65 -21.83 4.54
C ALA A 5 16.93 -22.84 5.66
N ASP A 6 16.44 -24.08 5.53
CA ASP A 6 16.67 -25.16 6.49
C ASP A 6 18.17 -25.49 6.62
N LYS A 7 18.88 -25.59 5.49
CA LYS A 7 20.34 -25.83 5.49
C LYS A 7 21.13 -24.70 6.15
N ALA A 8 20.64 -23.45 6.04
CA ALA A 8 21.29 -22.28 6.65
C ALA A 8 20.82 -22.02 8.09
N GLY A 9 19.90 -22.82 8.63
CA GLY A 9 19.34 -22.60 9.96
C GLY A 9 18.54 -21.31 10.11
N LEU A 10 18.01 -20.75 9.00
CA LEU A 10 17.27 -19.50 9.00
C LEU A 10 15.86 -19.71 9.57
N LYS A 11 15.44 -18.73 10.39
CA LYS A 11 14.07 -18.67 10.92
C LYS A 11 13.37 -17.45 10.31
N LEU A 12 12.13 -17.64 9.86
CA LEU A 12 11.32 -16.53 9.38
C LEU A 12 10.89 -15.65 10.56
N CYS A 13 11.12 -14.34 10.44
CA CYS A 13 10.61 -13.34 11.36
C CYS A 13 9.61 -12.40 10.69
N SER A 14 9.60 -12.32 9.36
CA SER A 14 8.60 -11.57 8.61
C SER A 14 8.26 -12.25 7.29
N ILE A 15 7.03 -12.00 6.81
CA ILE A 15 6.54 -12.43 5.49
C ILE A 15 5.95 -11.22 4.80
N TYR A 16 6.28 -11.07 3.53
CA TYR A 16 5.73 -10.03 2.68
C TYR A 16 5.25 -10.63 1.36
N ILE A 17 3.95 -10.53 1.10
CA ILE A 17 3.34 -10.89 -0.19
C ILE A 17 3.00 -9.59 -0.92
N GLY A 18 3.80 -9.29 -1.90
CA GLY A 18 3.72 -8.08 -2.71
C GLY A 18 4.16 -8.32 -4.15
N GLY A 19 4.42 -7.23 -4.88
CA GLY A 19 4.86 -7.26 -6.27
C GLY A 19 3.84 -6.64 -7.20
N GLY A 20 3.24 -7.38 -8.15
CA GLY A 20 2.14 -6.88 -8.98
C GLY A 20 0.97 -6.39 -8.12
N THR A 21 -0.14 -7.05 -8.12
CA THR A 21 -1.18 -6.84 -7.10
C THR A 21 -1.60 -8.21 -6.61
N PRO A 22 -1.24 -8.64 -5.39
CA PRO A 22 -1.57 -9.98 -4.88
C PRO A 22 -3.07 -10.28 -4.96
N THR A 23 -3.93 -9.29 -4.73
CA THR A 23 -5.38 -9.41 -4.82
C THR A 23 -5.93 -9.48 -6.26
N SER A 24 -5.08 -9.43 -7.29
CA SER A 24 -5.47 -9.84 -8.65
C SER A 24 -5.68 -11.35 -8.76
N LEU A 25 -5.13 -12.13 -7.83
CA LEU A 25 -5.43 -13.54 -7.67
C LEU A 25 -6.87 -13.72 -7.19
N SER A 26 -7.50 -14.84 -7.57
CA SER A 26 -8.78 -15.22 -6.97
C SER A 26 -8.61 -15.63 -5.48
N ALA A 27 -9.70 -15.64 -4.72
CA ALA A 27 -9.68 -16.08 -3.34
C ALA A 27 -9.09 -17.50 -3.19
N ASP A 28 -9.41 -18.43 -4.12
CA ASP A 28 -8.84 -19.78 -4.11
C ASP A 28 -7.35 -19.80 -4.42
N GLN A 29 -6.88 -18.96 -5.32
CA GLN A 29 -5.46 -18.83 -5.61
C GLN A 29 -4.71 -18.22 -4.42
N LEU A 30 -5.30 -17.24 -3.71
CA LEU A 30 -4.76 -16.70 -2.46
C LEU A 30 -4.69 -17.79 -1.38
N ARG A 31 -5.75 -18.61 -1.21
CA ARG A 31 -5.75 -19.76 -0.29
C ARG A 31 -4.62 -20.73 -0.62
N GLN A 32 -4.44 -21.04 -1.90
CA GLN A 32 -3.37 -21.95 -2.34
C GLN A 32 -1.97 -21.35 -2.06
N LEU A 33 -1.77 -20.08 -2.37
CA LEU A 33 -0.49 -19.37 -2.13
C LEU A 33 -0.16 -19.34 -0.64
N MET A 34 -1.05 -18.80 0.17
CA MET A 34 -0.84 -18.62 1.61
C MET A 34 -0.80 -19.96 2.34
N GLY A 35 -1.61 -20.94 1.90
CA GLY A 35 -1.57 -22.32 2.38
C GLY A 35 -0.23 -22.98 2.08
N THR A 36 0.35 -22.75 0.91
CA THR A 36 1.69 -23.24 0.55
C THR A 36 2.77 -22.63 1.46
N VAL A 37 2.69 -21.35 1.77
CA VAL A 37 3.60 -20.69 2.72
C VAL A 37 3.47 -21.36 4.09
N ARG A 38 2.25 -21.49 4.62
CA ARG A 38 1.97 -22.08 5.93
C ARG A 38 2.41 -23.55 6.03
N ALA A 39 2.27 -24.32 4.95
CA ALA A 39 2.67 -25.75 4.93
C ALA A 39 4.19 -25.96 4.82
N ASN A 40 4.93 -24.97 4.32
CA ASN A 40 6.36 -25.11 4.04
C ASN A 40 7.28 -24.37 4.99
N PHE A 41 6.77 -23.47 5.83
CA PHE A 41 7.59 -22.67 6.73
C PHE A 41 7.01 -22.69 8.15
N ASP A 42 7.90 -22.66 9.14
CA ASP A 42 7.51 -22.43 10.54
C ASP A 42 7.23 -20.94 10.73
N LEU A 43 5.96 -20.61 10.97
CA LEU A 43 5.50 -19.24 11.17
C LEU A 43 5.47 -18.81 12.65
N SER A 44 5.87 -19.68 13.57
CA SER A 44 5.76 -19.43 15.02
C SER A 44 6.58 -18.22 15.53
N LYS A 45 7.55 -17.78 14.72
CA LYS A 45 8.42 -16.62 15.04
C LYS A 45 8.16 -15.42 14.13
N VAL A 46 7.15 -15.51 13.26
CA VAL A 46 6.77 -14.42 12.38
C VAL A 46 6.05 -13.35 13.21
N VAL A 47 6.63 -12.16 13.27
CA VAL A 47 6.07 -11.00 13.98
C VAL A 47 5.29 -10.07 13.06
N GLU A 48 5.58 -10.10 11.76
CA GLU A 48 4.85 -9.35 10.75
C GLU A 48 4.57 -10.22 9.52
N TYR A 49 3.30 -10.29 9.15
CA TYR A 49 2.85 -10.91 7.91
C TYR A 49 2.06 -9.90 7.11
N THR A 50 2.71 -9.32 6.09
CA THR A 50 2.16 -8.26 5.25
C THR A 50 1.63 -8.83 3.94
N VAL A 51 0.46 -8.35 3.53
CA VAL A 51 -0.10 -8.58 2.18
C VAL A 51 -0.47 -7.24 1.55
N GLU A 52 0.00 -7.01 0.32
CA GLU A 52 -0.43 -5.87 -0.48
C GLU A 52 -1.84 -6.12 -1.06
N ALA A 53 -2.81 -5.34 -0.61
CA ALA A 53 -4.16 -5.27 -1.18
C ALA A 53 -4.38 -3.90 -1.82
N GLY A 54 -3.38 -3.44 -2.58
CA GLY A 54 -3.19 -2.05 -2.95
C GLY A 54 -4.24 -1.45 -3.88
N ARG A 55 -5.15 -2.27 -4.45
CA ARG A 55 -6.10 -1.80 -5.47
C ARG A 55 -7.53 -2.19 -5.11
N PRO A 56 -8.42 -1.19 -4.89
CA PRO A 56 -9.83 -1.44 -4.62
C PRO A 56 -10.57 -2.21 -5.73
N ASP A 57 -10.19 -1.96 -6.99
CA ASP A 57 -10.81 -2.57 -8.16
C ASP A 57 -10.63 -4.11 -8.26
N CYS A 58 -9.68 -4.68 -7.55
CA CYS A 58 -9.43 -6.13 -7.55
C CYS A 58 -9.40 -6.75 -6.15
N THR A 59 -9.77 -5.99 -5.11
CA THR A 59 -9.84 -6.46 -3.72
C THR A 59 -11.30 -6.48 -3.27
N ASP A 60 -11.74 -7.60 -2.74
CA ASP A 60 -13.09 -7.81 -2.25
C ASP A 60 -13.09 -8.49 -0.86
N ALA A 61 -14.24 -8.51 -0.19
CA ALA A 61 -14.43 -9.07 1.13
C ALA A 61 -13.97 -10.54 1.25
N GLU A 62 -14.18 -11.35 0.21
CA GLU A 62 -13.79 -12.75 0.23
C GLU A 62 -12.27 -12.89 0.27
N LYS A 63 -11.55 -12.11 -0.54
CA LYS A 63 -10.07 -12.10 -0.56
C LYS A 63 -9.50 -11.57 0.75
N LEU A 64 -10.09 -10.51 1.30
CA LEU A 64 -9.71 -9.97 2.60
C LEU A 64 -9.92 -10.99 3.72
N ALA A 65 -11.03 -11.72 3.70
CA ALA A 65 -11.30 -12.80 4.66
C ALA A 65 -10.25 -13.91 4.58
N VAL A 66 -9.85 -14.31 3.37
CA VAL A 66 -8.77 -15.28 3.17
C VAL A 66 -7.45 -14.76 3.73
N ILE A 67 -7.08 -13.53 3.41
CA ILE A 67 -5.84 -12.91 3.90
C ILE A 67 -5.81 -12.91 5.44
N LYS A 68 -6.94 -12.57 6.06
CA LYS A 68 -7.10 -12.58 7.51
C LYS A 68 -7.03 -13.98 8.11
N GLU A 69 -7.73 -14.96 7.51
CA GLU A 69 -7.75 -16.38 7.93
C GLU A 69 -6.34 -16.99 7.98
N TYR A 70 -5.49 -16.62 7.02
CA TYR A 70 -4.12 -17.11 6.96
C TYR A 70 -3.15 -16.35 7.85
N GLY A 71 -3.62 -15.41 8.66
CA GLY A 71 -2.87 -14.78 9.74
C GLY A 71 -2.08 -13.55 9.33
N ALA A 72 -2.43 -12.88 8.23
CA ALA A 72 -1.83 -11.58 7.92
C ALA A 72 -2.13 -10.59 9.05
N THR A 73 -1.07 -9.97 9.56
CA THR A 73 -1.14 -8.97 10.64
C THR A 73 -1.17 -7.55 10.08
N ARG A 74 -0.60 -7.36 8.90
CA ARG A 74 -0.51 -6.07 8.19
C ARG A 74 -1.08 -6.19 6.79
N ILE A 75 -1.85 -5.19 6.38
CA ILE A 75 -2.37 -5.06 5.02
C ILE A 75 -2.07 -3.67 4.48
N SER A 76 -1.72 -3.57 3.20
CA SER A 76 -1.46 -2.27 2.56
C SER A 76 -2.53 -1.92 1.55
N ILE A 77 -3.01 -0.68 1.64
CA ILE A 77 -3.81 0.00 0.61
C ILE A 77 -2.90 1.01 -0.09
N ASN A 78 -3.03 1.16 -1.38
CA ASN A 78 -2.21 2.11 -2.15
C ASN A 78 -3.10 3.21 -2.76
N PRO A 79 -3.57 4.20 -1.97
CA PRO A 79 -4.32 5.34 -2.48
C PRO A 79 -3.56 6.07 -3.57
N GLN A 80 -2.27 6.25 -3.41
CA GLN A 80 -1.35 7.12 -4.14
C GLN A 80 -1.63 8.59 -3.85
N THR A 81 -2.87 9.01 -3.96
CA THR A 81 -3.44 10.32 -3.62
C THR A 81 -4.94 10.16 -3.33
N MET A 82 -5.55 11.15 -2.69
CA MET A 82 -7.01 11.24 -2.51
C MET A 82 -7.64 12.25 -3.49
N ASN A 83 -6.91 12.62 -4.56
CA ASN A 83 -7.38 13.50 -5.62
C ASN A 83 -7.85 12.66 -6.83
N ASP A 84 -9.15 12.57 -7.04
CA ASP A 84 -9.76 11.77 -8.12
C ASP A 84 -9.32 12.20 -9.53
N GLU A 85 -9.03 13.48 -9.74
CA GLU A 85 -8.53 13.94 -11.03
C GLU A 85 -7.12 13.40 -11.31
N THR A 86 -6.26 13.46 -10.30
CA THR A 86 -4.90 12.90 -10.37
C THR A 86 -4.95 11.39 -10.54
N LEU A 87 -5.80 10.67 -9.79
CA LEU A 87 -5.97 9.22 -9.92
C LEU A 87 -6.29 8.85 -11.38
N ARG A 88 -7.28 9.48 -12.00
CA ARG A 88 -7.63 9.26 -13.42
C ARG A 88 -6.46 9.58 -14.35
N ARG A 89 -5.72 10.66 -14.08
CA ARG A 89 -4.56 11.08 -14.88
C ARG A 89 -3.42 10.08 -14.85
N VAL A 90 -3.21 9.39 -13.72
CA VAL A 90 -2.16 8.36 -13.58
C VAL A 90 -2.65 6.94 -13.88
N GLY A 91 -3.86 6.81 -14.46
CA GLY A 91 -4.42 5.52 -14.90
C GLY A 91 -4.88 4.63 -13.75
N ARG A 92 -5.43 5.24 -12.69
CA ARG A 92 -6.11 4.53 -11.60
C ARG A 92 -7.62 4.56 -11.81
N ASP A 93 -8.26 3.40 -11.70
CA ASP A 93 -9.70 3.22 -11.91
C ASP A 93 -10.53 3.37 -10.63
N HIS A 94 -9.88 3.65 -9.48
CA HIS A 94 -10.53 3.86 -8.19
C HIS A 94 -10.62 5.34 -7.84
N THR A 95 -11.49 5.65 -6.90
CA THR A 95 -11.72 6.99 -6.33
C THR A 95 -11.27 7.06 -4.87
N ALA A 96 -11.20 8.28 -4.33
CA ALA A 96 -10.98 8.51 -2.90
C ALA A 96 -12.07 7.82 -2.03
N GLU A 97 -13.31 7.78 -2.52
CA GLU A 97 -14.41 7.10 -1.82
C GLU A 97 -14.23 5.57 -1.81
N ASP A 98 -13.71 4.98 -2.88
CA ASP A 98 -13.38 3.56 -2.90
C ASP A 98 -12.28 3.21 -1.87
N ILE A 99 -11.31 4.10 -1.68
CA ILE A 99 -10.27 3.96 -0.65
C ILE A 99 -10.88 4.02 0.76
N ARG A 100 -11.77 5.00 1.03
CA ARG A 100 -12.46 5.10 2.32
C ARG A 100 -13.24 3.83 2.63
N ARG A 101 -14.07 3.37 1.69
CA ARG A 101 -14.85 2.14 1.84
C ARG A 101 -13.97 0.91 2.11
N MET A 102 -12.87 0.77 1.36
CA MET A 102 -11.94 -0.33 1.53
C MET A 102 -11.22 -0.28 2.89
N TYR A 103 -10.85 0.91 3.35
CA TYR A 103 -10.28 1.09 4.67
C TYR A 103 -11.27 0.66 5.77
N ASP A 104 -12.52 1.11 5.70
CA ASP A 104 -13.57 0.77 6.66
C ASP A 104 -13.81 -0.75 6.72
N GLU A 105 -13.80 -1.41 5.57
CA GLU A 105 -13.94 -2.86 5.48
C GLU A 105 -12.77 -3.59 6.16
N MET A 106 -11.52 -3.19 5.86
CA MET A 106 -10.33 -3.77 6.48
C MET A 106 -10.28 -3.52 7.98
N HIS A 107 -10.61 -2.30 8.41
CA HIS A 107 -10.69 -1.93 9.82
C HIS A 107 -11.76 -2.76 10.54
N GLY A 108 -12.95 -2.91 9.94
CA GLY A 108 -14.03 -3.74 10.45
C GLY A 108 -13.68 -5.23 10.58
N MET A 109 -12.78 -5.74 9.73
CA MET A 109 -12.25 -7.10 9.82
C MET A 109 -11.16 -7.26 10.91
N GLY A 110 -10.72 -6.17 11.54
CA GLY A 110 -9.77 -6.17 12.64
C GLY A 110 -8.33 -6.51 12.23
N PHE A 111 -7.86 -6.04 11.08
CA PHE A 111 -6.43 -6.05 10.78
C PHE A 111 -5.67 -5.22 11.81
N SER A 112 -4.52 -5.72 12.28
CA SER A 112 -3.76 -5.06 13.35
C SER A 112 -3.03 -3.81 12.86
N VAL A 113 -2.65 -3.79 11.59
CA VAL A 113 -1.99 -2.65 10.94
C VAL A 113 -2.55 -2.51 9.53
N ILE A 114 -3.13 -1.36 9.25
CA ILE A 114 -3.47 -0.92 7.90
C ILE A 114 -2.45 0.14 7.50
N ASN A 115 -1.70 -0.14 6.44
CA ASN A 115 -0.74 0.78 5.87
C ASN A 115 -1.34 1.47 4.64
N MET A 116 -1.12 2.76 4.49
CA MET A 116 -1.47 3.51 3.29
C MET A 116 -0.22 4.03 2.58
N ASP A 117 -0.13 3.80 1.26
CA ASP A 117 0.97 4.27 0.43
C ASP A 117 0.55 5.49 -0.38
N LEU A 118 1.29 6.59 -0.23
CA LEU A 118 1.12 7.82 -0.99
C LEU A 118 2.33 8.07 -1.91
N ILE A 119 2.09 8.77 -3.01
CA ILE A 119 3.14 9.24 -3.92
C ILE A 119 3.05 10.75 -4.03
N LEU A 120 4.14 11.44 -3.70
CA LEU A 120 4.30 12.88 -3.90
C LEU A 120 4.88 13.17 -5.30
N GLY A 121 4.50 14.31 -5.87
CA GLY A 121 4.97 14.73 -7.18
C GLY A 121 4.24 14.05 -8.34
N LEU A 122 3.02 13.62 -8.13
CA LEU A 122 2.17 13.12 -9.21
C LEU A 122 1.85 14.24 -10.22
N PRO A 123 1.68 13.91 -11.53
CA PRO A 123 1.45 14.90 -12.56
C PRO A 123 0.26 15.82 -12.26
N GLY A 124 0.54 17.12 -12.17
CA GLY A 124 -0.46 18.17 -11.96
C GLY A 124 -0.93 18.32 -10.52
N GLU A 125 -0.35 17.62 -9.55
CA GLU A 125 -0.57 17.90 -8.14
C GLU A 125 0.30 19.06 -7.65
N THR A 126 -0.27 19.82 -6.72
CA THR A 126 0.38 20.90 -5.97
C THR A 126 0.56 20.49 -4.49
N ALA A 127 1.32 21.27 -3.74
CA ALA A 127 1.44 21.07 -2.31
C ALA A 127 0.09 21.15 -1.57
N GLU A 128 -0.85 21.96 -2.07
CA GLU A 128 -2.22 22.05 -1.53
C GLU A 128 -3.02 20.76 -1.78
N ASP A 129 -2.83 20.10 -2.93
CA ASP A 129 -3.45 18.80 -3.22
C ASP A 129 -2.93 17.73 -2.26
N VAL A 130 -1.62 17.74 -2.01
CA VAL A 130 -0.98 16.85 -1.04
C VAL A 130 -1.50 17.13 0.38
N ALA A 131 -1.66 18.40 0.77
CA ALA A 131 -2.24 18.77 2.06
C ALA A 131 -3.64 18.16 2.23
N ARG A 132 -4.52 18.34 1.23
CA ARG A 132 -5.88 17.76 1.23
C ARG A 132 -5.86 16.23 1.31
N THR A 133 -4.93 15.59 0.60
CA THR A 133 -4.74 14.14 0.66
C THR A 133 -4.35 13.69 2.08
N LEU A 134 -3.39 14.37 2.69
CA LEU A 134 -2.94 14.05 4.05
C LEU A 134 -4.04 14.28 5.10
N ASP A 135 -4.82 15.37 4.97
CA ASP A 135 -5.96 15.63 5.84
C ASP A 135 -7.02 14.51 5.72
N ALA A 136 -7.33 14.07 4.49
CA ALA A 136 -8.26 12.98 4.25
C ALA A 136 -7.77 11.62 4.80
N ILE A 137 -6.47 11.36 4.73
CA ILE A 137 -5.85 10.16 5.34
C ILE A 137 -5.85 10.25 6.86
N ALA A 138 -5.59 11.44 7.43
CA ALA A 138 -5.61 11.65 8.87
C ALA A 138 -7.00 11.39 9.48
N GLU A 139 -8.09 11.65 8.75
CA GLU A 139 -9.46 11.30 9.16
C GLU A 139 -9.66 9.78 9.29
N LEU A 140 -8.98 8.99 8.47
CA LEU A 140 -9.06 7.53 8.51
C LEU A 140 -8.21 6.91 9.62
N THR A 141 -7.17 7.60 10.07
CA THR A 141 -6.27 7.16 11.16
C THR A 141 -5.60 5.79 10.92
N PRO A 142 -5.00 5.52 9.74
CA PRO A 142 -4.28 4.28 9.52
C PRO A 142 -3.10 4.15 10.50
N GLU A 143 -2.77 2.93 10.91
CA GLU A 143 -1.66 2.68 11.83
C GLU A 143 -0.29 2.98 11.21
N ASN A 144 -0.21 2.97 9.88
CA ASN A 144 1.04 3.26 9.18
C ASN A 144 0.79 4.03 7.88
N LEU A 145 1.66 4.98 7.60
CA LEU A 145 1.67 5.76 6.37
C LEU A 145 3.04 5.67 5.71
N THR A 146 3.08 5.23 4.46
CA THR A 146 4.28 5.22 3.64
C THR A 146 4.17 6.31 2.57
N VAL A 147 5.16 7.18 2.51
CA VAL A 147 5.17 8.29 1.56
C VAL A 147 6.37 8.14 0.64
N HIS A 148 6.10 8.03 -0.66
CA HIS A 148 7.11 7.94 -1.71
C HIS A 148 7.14 9.22 -2.53
N THR A 149 8.32 9.58 -3.02
CA THR A 149 8.45 10.62 -4.06
C THR A 149 8.49 9.96 -5.44
N LEU A 150 7.76 10.52 -6.39
CA LEU A 150 7.72 10.01 -7.76
C LEU A 150 9.10 10.04 -8.40
N ALA A 151 9.65 8.88 -8.73
CA ALA A 151 10.88 8.74 -9.49
C ALA A 151 10.58 8.35 -10.94
N ILE A 152 10.85 9.25 -11.88
CA ILE A 152 10.61 9.00 -13.30
C ILE A 152 11.81 8.30 -13.93
N LYS A 153 11.69 7.01 -14.17
CA LYS A 153 12.71 6.24 -14.90
C LYS A 153 12.73 6.62 -16.38
N ARG A 154 13.91 6.49 -17.03
CA ARG A 154 14.12 6.85 -18.44
C ARG A 154 13.12 6.24 -19.43
N ALA A 155 12.60 5.05 -19.15
CA ALA A 155 11.65 4.32 -20.01
C ALA A 155 10.17 4.49 -19.57
N ALA A 156 9.87 5.33 -18.60
CA ALA A 156 8.50 5.49 -18.12
C ALA A 156 7.64 6.25 -19.15
N ALA A 157 6.39 5.83 -19.34
CA ALA A 157 5.44 6.47 -20.25
C ALA A 157 5.26 7.98 -19.94
N LEU A 158 5.29 8.37 -18.67
CA LEU A 158 5.25 9.76 -18.22
C LEU A 158 6.35 10.65 -18.85
N ARG A 159 7.56 10.11 -19.04
CA ARG A 159 8.64 10.85 -19.69
C ARG A 159 8.36 11.10 -21.18
N GLN A 160 7.64 10.19 -21.83
CA GLN A 160 7.25 10.34 -23.24
C GLN A 160 6.20 11.44 -23.44
N THR A 161 5.46 11.83 -22.38
CA THR A 161 4.50 12.94 -22.41
C THR A 161 5.15 14.31 -22.18
N GLY A 162 6.49 14.36 -22.02
CA GLY A 162 7.21 15.60 -21.73
C GLY A 162 7.07 16.08 -20.28
N TYR A 163 6.56 15.24 -19.38
CA TYR A 163 6.47 15.58 -17.96
C TYR A 163 7.86 15.69 -17.33
N HIS A 164 8.14 16.84 -16.75
CA HIS A 164 9.30 17.12 -15.92
C HIS A 164 8.79 17.40 -14.50
N ALA A 165 9.31 16.68 -13.51
CA ALA A 165 9.01 16.96 -12.12
C ALA A 165 9.61 18.36 -11.77
N ASP A 166 8.82 19.19 -11.14
CA ASP A 166 9.30 20.40 -10.50
C ASP A 166 9.97 20.00 -9.18
N GLU A 167 11.31 20.07 -9.13
CA GLU A 167 12.07 19.64 -7.96
C GLU A 167 11.79 20.52 -6.74
N GLU A 168 11.53 21.83 -6.94
CA GLU A 168 11.22 22.75 -5.85
C GLU A 168 9.85 22.41 -5.26
N GLU A 169 8.85 22.21 -6.09
CA GLU A 169 7.51 21.82 -5.65
C GLU A 169 7.49 20.43 -5.01
N ALA A 170 8.25 19.48 -5.56
CA ALA A 170 8.40 18.16 -4.95
C ALA A 170 9.04 18.23 -3.56
N MET A 171 10.01 19.11 -3.36
CA MET A 171 10.63 19.33 -2.04
C MET A 171 9.63 19.95 -1.06
N ARG A 172 8.84 20.93 -1.48
CA ARG A 172 7.76 21.50 -0.66
C ARG A 172 6.75 20.44 -0.21
N MET A 173 6.36 19.53 -1.13
CA MET A 173 5.48 18.42 -0.80
C MET A 173 6.08 17.48 0.25
N VAL A 174 7.37 17.18 0.16
CA VAL A 174 8.08 16.32 1.12
C VAL A 174 8.13 16.98 2.50
N GLU A 175 8.47 18.27 2.58
CA GLU A 175 8.51 19.02 3.83
C GLU A 175 7.13 19.10 4.47
N LEU A 176 6.09 19.39 3.67
CA LEU A 176 4.71 19.41 4.11
C LEU A 176 4.25 18.06 4.64
N ALA A 177 4.53 16.96 3.90
CA ALA A 177 4.16 15.62 4.31
C ALA A 177 4.83 15.23 5.63
N ALA A 178 6.14 15.52 5.78
CA ALA A 178 6.86 15.27 7.01
C ALA A 178 6.34 16.10 8.20
N HIS A 179 5.91 17.34 7.95
CA HIS A 179 5.33 18.20 9.00
C HIS A 179 3.96 17.65 9.44
N ARG A 180 3.05 17.41 8.49
CA ARG A 180 1.70 16.89 8.77
C ARG A 180 1.72 15.52 9.44
N ALA A 181 2.60 14.62 8.99
CA ALA A 181 2.74 13.31 9.62
C ALA A 181 3.09 13.43 11.12
N ARG A 182 4.00 14.34 11.49
CA ARG A 182 4.35 14.58 12.89
C ARG A 182 3.19 15.18 13.68
N GLU A 183 2.42 16.12 13.12
CA GLU A 183 1.26 16.74 13.78
C GLU A 183 0.21 15.70 14.17
N VAL A 184 0.01 14.66 13.36
CA VAL A 184 -0.95 13.57 13.63
C VAL A 184 -0.33 12.36 14.34
N GLY A 185 0.95 12.45 14.76
CA GLY A 185 1.59 11.47 15.62
C GLY A 185 2.39 10.36 14.91
N TYR A 186 2.54 10.41 13.58
CA TYR A 186 3.49 9.51 12.89
C TYR A 186 4.94 9.93 13.18
N GLN A 187 5.82 8.93 13.32
CA GLN A 187 7.25 9.13 13.63
C GLN A 187 8.15 8.78 12.44
#